data_672c17ae83a28793093e69766dfd4de7
#
_entry.id   672c17ae83a28793093e69766dfd4de7
#
_cell.length_a   1.000
_cell.length_b   1.000
_cell.length_c   1.000
_cell.angle_alpha   90.00
_cell.angle_beta   90.00
_cell.angle_gamma   90.00
#
_symmetry.space_group_name_H-M   'P 1'
#
loop_
_entity.id
_entity.type
_entity.pdbx_description
1 polymer ?
#
loop_
_entity_poly.entity_id
_entity_poly.type
_entity_poly.pdbx_seq_one_letter_code
_entity_poly.pdbx_strand_id
1 'polypeptide(L)'
;DEVYTMMQYDRTAELKGKEAAEAEKKEELANGKLLIKDSIADNALQKVLTDPQDFDVLASANLDGDYLSDAIAAEVGGIGIAPGGNINYVTGNAIFEATHGTAPVFAGLDKVNPSSLILSGMMMFDYIGWKEVSNYIENGIRGAIESKAVTFDFAWQMVGAREVKCSEF
;
A
#
# COMPACT_ATOMS: atom_id res chain seq x y z
N ASP A 1 -9.69 6.50 23.26
CA ASP A 1 -9.36 5.23 22.61
C ASP A 1 -9.96 5.25 21.21
N GLU A 2 -9.08 5.29 20.19
CA GLU A 2 -9.48 5.40 18.78
C GLU A 2 -9.59 4.04 18.09
N VAL A 3 -9.34 2.95 18.81
CA VAL A 3 -9.29 1.60 18.27
C VAL A 3 -10.16 0.63 19.05
N TYR A 4 -10.66 -0.40 18.36
CA TYR A 4 -11.27 -1.60 18.91
C TYR A 4 -10.48 -2.82 18.44
N THR A 5 -10.07 -3.67 19.38
CA THR A 5 -9.20 -4.83 19.09
C THR A 5 -9.95 -6.14 19.20
N MET A 6 -9.46 -7.19 18.51
CA MET A 6 -10.02 -8.54 18.68
C MET A 6 -9.84 -9.08 20.10
N MET A 7 -8.81 -8.64 20.83
CA MET A 7 -8.66 -8.98 22.25
C MET A 7 -9.83 -8.43 23.11
N GLN A 8 -10.34 -7.22 22.81
CA GLN A 8 -11.53 -6.67 23.48
C GLN A 8 -12.78 -7.48 23.12
N TYR A 9 -12.91 -7.84 21.84
CA TYR A 9 -13.99 -8.71 21.37
C TYR A 9 -14.00 -10.06 22.12
N ASP A 10 -12.86 -10.75 22.15
CA ASP A 10 -12.73 -12.06 22.80
C ASP A 10 -13.06 -11.99 24.30
N ARG A 11 -12.56 -10.95 24.99
CA ARG A 11 -12.89 -10.72 26.40
C ARG A 11 -14.39 -10.53 26.62
N THR A 12 -15.07 -9.76 25.77
CA THR A 12 -16.52 -9.56 25.90
C THR A 12 -17.28 -10.84 25.56
N ALA A 13 -16.82 -11.60 24.56
CA ALA A 13 -17.39 -12.88 24.19
C ALA A 13 -17.29 -13.92 25.32
N GLU A 14 -16.17 -13.96 26.04
CA GLU A 14 -15.98 -14.82 27.21
C GLU A 14 -16.87 -14.42 28.38
N LEU A 15 -17.01 -13.14 28.67
CA LEU A 15 -17.73 -12.64 29.83
C LEU A 15 -19.25 -12.55 29.63
N LYS A 16 -19.71 -12.20 28.43
CA LYS A 16 -21.11 -11.84 28.13
C LYS A 16 -21.72 -12.61 26.96
N GLY A 17 -20.91 -13.45 26.28
CA GLY A 17 -21.33 -14.21 25.11
C GLY A 17 -21.05 -13.50 23.78
N LYS A 18 -21.05 -14.29 22.71
CA LYS A 18 -20.69 -13.80 21.34
C LYS A 18 -21.65 -12.74 20.80
N GLU A 19 -22.93 -12.84 21.09
CA GLU A 19 -23.94 -11.85 20.65
C GLU A 19 -23.65 -10.46 21.23
N ALA A 20 -23.27 -10.41 22.54
CA ALA A 20 -22.89 -9.16 23.19
C ALA A 20 -21.58 -8.58 22.62
N ALA A 21 -20.61 -9.43 22.28
CA ALA A 21 -19.37 -9.00 21.64
C ALA A 21 -19.59 -8.44 20.23
N GLU A 22 -20.45 -9.05 19.42
CA GLU A 22 -20.81 -8.52 18.09
C GLU A 22 -21.58 -7.20 18.20
N ALA A 23 -22.47 -7.05 19.17
CA ALA A 23 -23.18 -5.80 19.40
C ALA A 23 -22.22 -4.68 19.81
N GLU A 24 -21.30 -4.95 20.75
CA GLU A 24 -20.26 -4.01 21.20
C GLU A 24 -19.34 -3.60 20.02
N LYS A 25 -18.83 -4.57 19.26
CA LYS A 25 -18.00 -4.29 18.09
C LYS A 25 -18.72 -3.37 17.10
N LYS A 26 -19.98 -3.67 16.78
CA LYS A 26 -20.78 -2.87 15.87
C LYS A 26 -20.97 -1.44 16.36
N GLU A 27 -21.24 -1.27 17.65
CA GLU A 27 -21.38 0.05 18.28
C GLU A 27 -20.07 0.84 18.22
N GLU A 28 -18.95 0.21 18.58
CA GLU A 28 -17.64 0.85 18.61
C GLU A 28 -17.17 1.29 17.21
N LEU A 29 -17.42 0.46 16.19
CA LEU A 29 -17.13 0.83 14.80
C LEU A 29 -18.06 1.94 14.29
N ALA A 30 -19.33 1.94 14.69
CA ALA A 30 -20.26 3.03 14.36
C ALA A 30 -19.87 4.36 15.00
N ASN A 31 -19.18 4.31 16.14
CA ASN A 31 -18.59 5.48 16.82
C ASN A 31 -17.25 5.95 16.18
N GLY A 32 -16.82 5.33 15.07
CA GLY A 32 -15.65 5.72 14.32
C GLY A 32 -14.34 5.10 14.79
N LYS A 33 -14.36 4.08 15.64
CA LYS A 33 -13.14 3.37 16.02
C LYS A 33 -12.63 2.47 14.90
N LEU A 34 -11.31 2.38 14.79
CA LEU A 34 -10.63 1.45 13.87
C LEU A 34 -10.60 0.04 14.45
N LEU A 35 -10.95 -0.95 13.63
CA LEU A 35 -10.83 -2.35 14.01
C LEU A 35 -9.41 -2.86 13.80
N ILE A 36 -8.76 -3.31 14.88
CA ILE A 36 -7.45 -3.98 14.80
C ILE A 36 -7.65 -5.49 14.98
N LYS A 37 -7.20 -6.24 13.99
CA LYS A 37 -7.21 -7.71 13.98
C LYS A 37 -5.78 -8.22 14.00
N ASP A 38 -5.51 -9.22 14.82
CA ASP A 38 -4.26 -9.98 14.73
C ASP A 38 -4.38 -11.03 13.63
N SER A 39 -3.30 -11.23 12.89
CA SER A 39 -3.21 -12.29 11.88
C SER A 39 -1.90 -13.03 12.01
N ILE A 40 -1.98 -14.36 12.05
CA ILE A 40 -0.79 -15.21 11.98
C ILE A 40 -0.21 -15.09 10.56
N ALA A 41 1.12 -15.05 10.46
CA ALA A 41 1.83 -14.70 9.22
C ALA A 41 1.45 -15.59 8.02
N ASP A 42 1.34 -16.90 8.22
CA ASP A 42 0.94 -17.84 7.17
C ASP A 42 -0.48 -17.57 6.65
N ASN A 43 -1.41 -17.27 7.57
CA ASN A 43 -2.79 -16.91 7.22
C ASN A 43 -2.85 -15.54 6.53
N ALA A 44 -2.05 -14.56 6.95
CA ALA A 44 -1.96 -13.26 6.30
C ALA A 44 -1.46 -13.41 4.85
N LEU A 45 -0.36 -14.16 4.64
CA LEU A 45 0.21 -14.43 3.32
C LEU A 45 -0.79 -15.14 2.38
N GLN A 46 -1.61 -16.05 2.90
CA GLN A 46 -2.66 -16.67 2.12
C GLN A 46 -3.77 -15.68 1.80
N LYS A 47 -4.26 -14.95 2.79
CA LYS A 47 -5.43 -14.06 2.65
C LYS A 47 -5.19 -12.84 1.78
N VAL A 48 -3.99 -12.30 1.72
CA VAL A 48 -3.69 -11.20 0.80
C VAL A 48 -3.88 -11.59 -0.67
N LEU A 49 -3.78 -12.90 -0.98
CA LEU A 49 -4.01 -13.43 -2.32
C LEU A 49 -5.47 -13.83 -2.56
N THR A 50 -6.13 -14.43 -1.54
CA THR A 50 -7.49 -14.99 -1.71
C THR A 50 -8.59 -13.99 -1.39
N ASP A 51 -8.37 -13.13 -0.42
CA ASP A 51 -9.37 -12.20 0.13
C ASP A 51 -8.77 -10.80 0.40
N PRO A 52 -8.10 -10.16 -0.60
CA PRO A 52 -7.39 -8.89 -0.38
C PRO A 52 -8.30 -7.76 0.12
N GLN A 53 -9.60 -7.82 -0.17
CA GLN A 53 -10.60 -6.86 0.27
C GLN A 53 -10.82 -6.85 1.81
N ASP A 54 -10.30 -7.85 2.53
CA ASP A 54 -10.38 -7.91 3.99
C ASP A 54 -9.36 -7.00 4.70
N PHE A 55 -8.45 -6.40 3.93
CA PHE A 55 -7.36 -5.59 4.44
C PHE A 55 -7.42 -4.16 3.91
N ASP A 56 -7.50 -3.19 4.81
CA ASP A 56 -7.30 -1.78 4.48
C ASP A 56 -5.84 -1.37 4.73
N VAL A 57 -5.28 -1.83 5.86
CA VAL A 57 -3.90 -1.56 6.27
C VAL A 57 -3.30 -2.80 6.92
N LEU A 58 -2.09 -3.14 6.54
CA LEU A 58 -1.29 -4.21 7.16
C LEU A 58 -0.15 -3.59 7.96
N ALA A 59 -0.10 -3.88 9.27
CA ALA A 59 1.02 -3.51 10.14
C ALA A 59 1.87 -4.76 10.42
N SER A 60 3.13 -4.70 10.05
CA SER A 60 4.05 -5.82 10.18
C SER A 60 5.42 -5.38 10.70
N ALA A 61 6.18 -6.32 11.25
CA ALA A 61 7.58 -6.10 11.57
C ALA A 61 8.41 -5.95 10.29
N ASN A 62 9.56 -5.27 10.41
CA ASN A 62 10.42 -4.83 9.32
C ASN A 62 10.58 -5.85 8.18
N LEU A 63 11.26 -6.96 8.43
CA LEU A 63 11.57 -7.94 7.39
C LEU A 63 10.32 -8.61 6.79
N ASP A 64 9.37 -8.99 7.63
CA ASP A 64 8.12 -9.61 7.18
C ASP A 64 7.27 -8.60 6.38
N GLY A 65 7.32 -7.31 6.77
CA GLY A 65 6.69 -6.22 6.05
C GLY A 65 7.30 -6.01 4.67
N ASP A 66 8.62 -6.04 4.55
CA ASP A 66 9.33 -5.92 3.27
C ASP A 66 8.93 -7.04 2.30
N TYR A 67 8.96 -8.29 2.76
CA TYR A 67 8.55 -9.42 1.92
C TYR A 67 7.07 -9.36 1.51
N LEU A 68 6.21 -8.96 2.44
CA LEU A 68 4.77 -8.89 2.19
C LEU A 68 4.44 -7.74 1.22
N SER A 69 5.07 -6.58 1.39
CA SER A 69 4.85 -5.42 0.51
C SER A 69 5.33 -5.69 -0.92
N ASP A 70 6.48 -6.36 -1.09
CA ASP A 70 6.98 -6.77 -2.41
C ASP A 70 6.06 -7.80 -3.09
N ALA A 71 5.54 -8.77 -2.32
CA ALA A 71 4.59 -9.74 -2.84
C ALA A 71 3.27 -9.07 -3.29
N ILE A 72 2.73 -8.17 -2.48
CA ILE A 72 1.52 -7.40 -2.84
C ILE A 72 1.79 -6.48 -4.04
N ALA A 73 2.96 -5.84 -4.10
CA ALA A 73 3.33 -5.03 -5.26
C ALA A 73 3.37 -5.84 -6.55
N ALA A 74 3.83 -7.10 -6.49
CA ALA A 74 3.84 -8.01 -7.63
C ALA A 74 2.42 -8.33 -8.14
N GLU A 75 1.44 -8.46 -7.23
CA GLU A 75 0.03 -8.71 -7.60
C GLU A 75 -0.60 -7.54 -8.39
N VAL A 76 -0.19 -6.31 -8.11
CA VAL A 76 -0.77 -5.11 -8.73
C VAL A 76 0.05 -4.55 -9.90
N GLY A 77 1.15 -5.19 -10.27
CA GLY A 77 1.92 -4.80 -11.47
C GLY A 77 3.43 -4.76 -11.29
N GLY A 78 3.94 -4.99 -10.09
CA GLY A 78 5.37 -5.09 -9.80
C GLY A 78 5.91 -3.98 -8.89
N ILE A 79 7.10 -4.16 -8.40
CA ILE A 79 7.75 -3.25 -7.44
C ILE A 79 8.07 -1.86 -8.04
N GLY A 80 8.03 -1.72 -9.36
CA GLY A 80 8.23 -0.43 -10.04
C GLY A 80 7.14 0.61 -9.76
N ILE A 81 6.05 0.23 -9.08
CA ILE A 81 4.96 1.14 -8.71
C ILE A 81 4.81 1.33 -7.20
N ALA A 82 5.49 0.53 -6.38
CA ALA A 82 5.33 0.60 -4.93
C ALA A 82 6.09 1.80 -4.35
N PRO A 83 5.40 2.78 -3.73
CA PRO A 83 6.07 3.89 -3.05
C PRO A 83 6.59 3.48 -1.68
N GLY A 84 7.60 4.18 -1.19
CA GLY A 84 8.16 3.98 0.13
C GLY A 84 8.33 5.27 0.92
N GLY A 85 8.17 5.15 2.24
CA GLY A 85 8.39 6.25 3.17
C GLY A 85 8.81 5.76 4.54
N ASN A 86 9.90 6.30 5.07
CA ASN A 86 10.40 6.06 6.42
C ASN A 86 10.10 7.28 7.27
N ILE A 87 9.18 7.17 8.21
CA ILE A 87 8.66 8.29 8.99
C ILE A 87 8.95 8.08 10.47
N ASN A 88 9.60 9.06 11.10
CA ASN A 88 9.71 9.11 12.54
C ASN A 88 8.53 9.91 13.12
N TYR A 89 7.52 9.23 13.59
CA TYR A 89 6.29 9.84 14.11
C TYR A 89 6.48 10.62 15.41
N VAL A 90 7.65 10.52 16.08
CA VAL A 90 7.97 11.31 17.27
C VAL A 90 8.55 12.68 16.90
N THR A 91 9.49 12.70 15.93
CA THR A 91 10.20 13.93 15.54
C THR A 91 9.61 14.60 14.31
N GLY A 92 8.80 13.89 13.52
CA GLY A 92 8.27 14.36 12.24
C GLY A 92 9.28 14.32 11.09
N ASN A 93 10.49 13.78 11.30
CA ASN A 93 11.43 13.59 10.20
C ASN A 93 11.00 12.43 9.32
N ALA A 94 11.10 12.62 8.01
CA ALA A 94 10.73 11.59 7.04
C ALA A 94 11.68 11.54 5.84
N ILE A 95 11.84 10.35 5.26
CA ILE A 95 12.55 10.10 4.01
C ILE A 95 11.59 9.34 3.11
N PHE A 96 11.46 9.78 1.86
CA PHE A 96 10.62 9.13 0.86
C PHE A 96 11.50 8.64 -0.27
N GLU A 97 11.39 7.36 -0.61
CA GLU A 97 12.24 6.70 -1.58
C GLU A 97 11.48 5.60 -2.32
N ALA A 98 11.96 5.21 -3.49
CA ALA A 98 11.44 4.04 -4.16
C ALA A 98 11.76 2.78 -3.35
N THR A 99 10.84 1.81 -3.27
CA THR A 99 11.04 0.57 -2.52
C THR A 99 12.02 -0.39 -3.21
N HIS A 100 12.15 -0.30 -4.54
CA HIS A 100 13.08 -1.13 -5.32
C HIS A 100 14.54 -0.67 -5.20
N GLY A 101 15.50 -1.59 -5.43
CA GLY A 101 16.92 -1.29 -5.49
C GLY A 101 17.34 -0.56 -6.78
N THR A 102 18.64 -0.42 -6.98
CA THR A 102 19.26 0.34 -8.08
C THR A 102 19.11 -0.28 -9.47
N ALA A 103 18.73 -1.56 -9.56
CA ALA A 103 18.53 -2.30 -10.82
C ALA A 103 19.61 -2.06 -11.89
N PRO A 104 20.90 -2.35 -11.60
CA PRO A 104 22.03 -1.96 -12.45
C PRO A 104 21.96 -2.51 -13.88
N VAL A 105 21.21 -3.59 -14.09
CA VAL A 105 20.97 -4.19 -15.40
C VAL A 105 20.21 -3.27 -16.36
N PHE A 106 19.49 -2.29 -15.84
CA PHE A 106 18.73 -1.30 -16.61
C PHE A 106 19.45 0.05 -16.74
N ALA A 107 20.65 0.19 -16.16
CA ALA A 107 21.38 1.46 -16.19
C ALA A 107 21.62 1.93 -17.63
N GLY A 108 21.24 3.17 -17.93
CA GLY A 108 21.38 3.79 -19.23
C GLY A 108 20.42 3.32 -20.33
N LEU A 109 19.48 2.41 -20.03
CA LEU A 109 18.54 1.87 -21.02
C LEU A 109 17.25 2.70 -21.16
N ASP A 110 17.02 3.68 -20.28
CA ASP A 110 15.79 4.49 -20.24
C ASP A 110 14.50 3.63 -20.25
N LYS A 111 14.49 2.56 -19.45
CA LYS A 111 13.47 1.50 -19.57
C LYS A 111 12.63 1.30 -18.32
N VAL A 112 13.18 1.59 -17.13
CA VAL A 112 12.48 1.31 -15.86
C VAL A 112 11.22 2.14 -15.69
N ASN A 113 10.26 1.59 -14.94
CA ASN A 113 9.05 2.31 -14.54
C ASN A 113 9.42 3.35 -13.45
N PRO A 114 9.17 4.65 -13.65
CA PRO A 114 9.51 5.67 -12.66
C PRO A 114 8.43 5.86 -11.59
N SER A 115 7.32 5.12 -11.67
CA SER A 115 6.13 5.36 -10.83
C SER A 115 6.43 5.21 -9.35
N SER A 116 7.26 4.24 -8.93
CA SER A 116 7.62 4.07 -7.51
C SER A 116 8.22 5.35 -6.92
N LEU A 117 9.18 5.96 -7.60
CA LEU A 117 9.80 7.22 -7.15
C LEU A 117 8.82 8.40 -7.22
N ILE A 118 8.02 8.49 -8.30
CA ILE A 118 7.01 9.55 -8.46
C ILE A 118 5.94 9.45 -7.37
N LEU A 119 5.45 8.26 -7.07
CA LEU A 119 4.47 8.04 -6.01
C LEU A 119 5.06 8.24 -4.61
N SER A 120 6.36 7.94 -4.40
CA SER A 120 7.05 8.32 -3.16
C SER A 120 7.12 9.83 -2.99
N GLY A 121 7.34 10.57 -4.07
CA GLY A 121 7.22 12.03 -4.10
C GLY A 121 5.80 12.51 -3.79
N MET A 122 4.78 11.83 -4.30
CA MET A 122 3.38 12.10 -3.96
C MET A 122 3.12 11.94 -2.47
N MET A 123 3.59 10.82 -1.86
CA MET A 123 3.50 10.60 -0.41
C MET A 123 4.20 11.71 0.39
N MET A 124 5.35 12.18 -0.08
CA MET A 124 6.06 13.31 0.53
C MET A 124 5.19 14.58 0.52
N PHE A 125 4.58 14.93 -0.62
CA PHE A 125 3.70 16.09 -0.71
C PHE A 125 2.47 15.96 0.17
N ASP A 126 1.89 14.76 0.28
CA ASP A 126 0.83 14.47 1.22
C ASP A 126 1.26 14.68 2.67
N TYR A 127 2.44 14.20 3.02
CA TYR A 127 2.98 14.31 4.36
C TYR A 127 3.20 15.77 4.80
N ILE A 128 3.71 16.62 3.90
CA ILE A 128 3.90 18.05 4.19
C ILE A 128 2.62 18.90 3.99
N GLY A 129 1.49 18.27 3.66
CA GLY A 129 0.20 18.93 3.53
C GLY A 129 -0.10 19.58 2.17
N TRP A 130 0.71 19.34 1.15
CA TRP A 130 0.52 19.89 -0.20
C TRP A 130 -0.39 18.99 -1.05
N LYS A 131 -1.62 18.80 -0.59
CA LYS A 131 -2.61 17.89 -1.17
C LYS A 131 -2.92 18.15 -2.65
N GLU A 132 -2.91 19.41 -3.07
CA GLU A 132 -3.15 19.76 -4.46
C GLU A 132 -2.07 19.21 -5.39
N VAL A 133 -0.80 19.30 -4.97
CA VAL A 133 0.35 18.75 -5.73
C VAL A 133 0.26 17.23 -5.80
N SER A 134 -0.03 16.58 -4.67
CA SER A 134 -0.27 15.13 -4.61
C SER A 134 -1.35 14.69 -5.60
N ASN A 135 -2.50 15.38 -5.62
CA ASN A 135 -3.59 15.08 -6.55
C ASN A 135 -3.19 15.26 -8.03
N TYR A 136 -2.35 16.25 -8.36
CA TYR A 136 -1.85 16.40 -9.74
C TYR A 136 -0.95 15.24 -10.14
N ILE A 137 -0.08 14.77 -9.25
CA ILE A 137 0.78 13.61 -9.50
C ILE A 137 -0.07 12.36 -9.72
N GLU A 138 -1.03 12.09 -8.83
CA GLU A 138 -1.93 10.94 -8.94
C GLU A 138 -2.68 10.95 -10.28
N ASN A 139 -3.27 12.10 -10.64
CA ASN A 139 -4.00 12.23 -11.90
C ASN A 139 -3.09 12.06 -13.12
N GLY A 140 -1.84 12.51 -13.06
CA GLY A 140 -0.84 12.30 -14.10
C GLY A 140 -0.53 10.82 -14.33
N ILE A 141 -0.21 10.09 -13.27
CA ILE A 141 0.04 8.63 -13.32
C ILE A 141 -1.21 7.89 -13.83
N ARG A 142 -2.37 8.21 -13.29
CA ARG A 142 -3.65 7.63 -13.73
C ARG A 142 -3.87 7.84 -15.22
N GLY A 143 -3.71 9.06 -15.70
CA GLY A 143 -3.88 9.40 -17.12
C GLY A 143 -2.91 8.68 -18.04
N ALA A 144 -1.64 8.50 -17.63
CA ALA A 144 -0.66 7.73 -18.38
C ALA A 144 -1.07 6.24 -18.51
N ILE A 145 -1.49 5.63 -17.41
CA ILE A 145 -1.95 4.23 -17.37
C ILE A 145 -3.24 4.07 -18.21
N GLU A 146 -4.22 4.95 -18.07
CA GLU A 146 -5.48 4.93 -18.83
C GLU A 146 -5.24 5.11 -20.34
N SER A 147 -4.27 5.93 -20.73
CA SER A 147 -3.87 6.09 -22.14
C SER A 147 -3.17 4.87 -22.73
N LYS A 148 -2.83 3.88 -21.88
CA LYS A 148 -2.06 2.68 -22.23
C LYS A 148 -0.68 2.96 -22.83
N ALA A 149 -0.11 4.15 -22.58
CA ALA A 149 1.26 4.49 -22.89
C ALA A 149 2.11 4.26 -21.63
N VAL A 150 2.66 3.08 -21.49
CA VAL A 150 3.24 2.59 -20.23
C VAL A 150 4.61 1.95 -20.44
N THR A 151 5.39 1.84 -19.38
CA THR A 151 6.69 1.18 -19.41
C THR A 151 6.57 -0.33 -19.64
N PHE A 152 7.68 -0.98 -19.97
CA PHE A 152 7.72 -2.38 -20.40
C PHE A 152 7.04 -3.37 -19.44
N ASP A 153 7.15 -3.12 -18.13
CA ASP A 153 6.59 -3.95 -17.06
C ASP A 153 5.05 -3.97 -17.06
N PHE A 154 4.42 -2.86 -17.42
CA PHE A 154 2.97 -2.81 -17.63
C PHE A 154 2.58 -3.23 -19.04
N ALA A 155 3.38 -2.89 -20.05
CA ALA A 155 3.03 -3.10 -21.45
C ALA A 155 2.77 -4.59 -21.77
N TRP A 156 3.56 -5.50 -21.21
CA TRP A 156 3.38 -6.93 -21.46
C TRP A 156 2.19 -7.53 -20.67
N GLN A 157 1.69 -6.84 -19.64
CA GLN A 157 0.52 -7.28 -18.86
C GLN A 157 -0.80 -6.67 -19.38
N MET A 158 -0.75 -5.60 -20.14
CA MET A 158 -1.93 -4.84 -20.57
C MET A 158 -2.24 -5.02 -22.05
N VAL A 159 -3.37 -5.63 -22.39
CA VAL A 159 -3.81 -5.80 -23.79
C VAL A 159 -3.98 -4.44 -24.47
N GLY A 160 -3.27 -4.26 -25.59
CA GLY A 160 -3.31 -3.04 -26.41
C GLY A 160 -2.52 -1.87 -25.84
N ALA A 161 -1.62 -2.12 -24.89
CA ALA A 161 -0.69 -1.10 -24.40
C ALA A 161 0.42 -0.83 -25.42
N ARG A 162 0.90 0.42 -25.41
CA ARG A 162 2.07 0.87 -26.15
C ARG A 162 3.23 1.03 -25.16
N GLU A 163 4.31 0.29 -25.36
CA GLU A 163 5.52 0.46 -24.57
C GLU A 163 6.15 1.82 -24.85
N VAL A 164 6.47 2.53 -23.78
CA VAL A 164 7.21 3.81 -23.81
C VAL A 164 8.43 3.72 -22.92
N LYS A 165 9.37 4.63 -23.10
CA LYS A 165 10.56 4.75 -22.28
C LYS A 165 10.23 5.37 -20.91
N CYS A 166 11.15 5.21 -19.95
CA CYS A 166 11.05 5.86 -18.65
C CYS A 166 10.86 7.38 -18.79
N SER A 167 11.64 8.01 -19.66
CA SER A 167 11.58 9.47 -19.90
C SER A 167 10.35 9.95 -20.69
N GLU A 168 9.60 9.04 -21.28
CA GLU A 168 8.39 9.34 -22.06
C GLU A 168 7.11 9.09 -21.26
N PHE A 169 7.20 8.27 -20.21
CA PHE A 169 6.10 7.97 -19.30
C PHE A 169 5.80 9.16 -18.37
#